data_7af09d6a1be74b2f0b94dd85267fef4d
#
_entry.id   7af09d6a1be74b2f0b94dd85267fef4d
#
_cell.length_a   1.000
_cell.length_b   1.000
_cell.length_c   1.000
_cell.angle_alpha   90.00
_cell.angle_beta   90.00
_cell.angle_gamma   90.00
#
_symmetry.space_group_name_H-M   'P 1'
#
loop_
_entity.id
_entity.type
_entity.pdbx_description
1 polymer ?
#
loop_
_entity_poly.entity_id
_entity_poly.type
_entity_poly.pdbx_seq_one_letter_code
_entity_poly.pdbx_strand_id
1 'polypeptide(L)'
;MNERQKQIHAIINPISGVGSKRKIPRMITEMCSEQNCQLTISFTEYVGHASELTVKALAEGADYILAVGGDGTVNEVARAMVHSHAVLGIIPKGSGNGLARELHIPMDEKRAIDLIVKGHISTIDCCQANDRVFFCTCGVGFDAAVSQKFAGEKRRGSLTYLKNTIEEYLEYKPEVYELLVDEQAIQEKAFLVACANASQYGNNAFIAPHANIQDGQMDLTILSPFTPLDIAPLAIQLFTRQIDRNSKIKTMKARQVVIHRQSPGIMHLDGEPVMADSRIEIKMIPRSLHVLTPEEVSFTNEVQHLFGEVTSFFDRKIPYIFK
;
A
#
# COMPACT_ATOMS: atom_id res chain seq x y z
N MET A 1 -3.52 14.65 -38.93
CA MET A 1 -4.07 15.22 -37.72
C MET A 1 -2.92 15.30 -36.73
N ASN A 2 -2.51 16.50 -36.26
CA ASN A 2 -1.49 16.57 -35.21
C ASN A 2 -2.10 15.99 -33.93
N GLU A 3 -1.60 14.83 -33.49
CA GLU A 3 -1.95 14.32 -32.17
C GLU A 3 -1.51 15.35 -31.13
N ARG A 4 -2.42 15.70 -30.23
CA ARG A 4 -2.12 16.59 -29.10
C ARG A 4 -0.96 15.97 -28.30
N GLN A 5 0.06 16.76 -27.98
CA GLN A 5 1.14 16.33 -27.09
C GLN A 5 0.56 15.88 -25.73
N LYS A 6 1.01 14.73 -25.25
CA LYS A 6 0.66 14.24 -23.91
C LYS A 6 1.21 15.18 -22.85
N GLN A 7 0.38 15.56 -21.89
CA GLN A 7 0.78 16.40 -20.76
C GLN A 7 1.11 15.53 -19.56
N ILE A 8 2.37 15.57 -19.13
CA ILE A 8 2.88 14.80 -18.01
C ILE A 8 3.25 15.76 -16.87
N HIS A 9 2.72 15.52 -15.67
CA HIS A 9 3.09 16.27 -14.48
C HIS A 9 3.78 15.33 -13.48
N ALA A 10 5.06 15.55 -13.19
CA ALA A 10 5.81 14.78 -12.21
C ALA A 10 5.81 15.48 -10.84
N ILE A 11 5.27 14.84 -9.83
CA ILE A 11 5.23 15.31 -8.44
C ILE A 11 6.27 14.55 -7.64
N ILE A 12 7.30 15.24 -7.19
CA ILE A 12 8.49 14.65 -6.57
C ILE A 12 8.58 15.07 -5.10
N ASN A 13 8.58 14.09 -4.21
CA ASN A 13 8.89 14.33 -2.80
C ASN A 13 10.42 14.27 -2.59
N PRO A 14 11.11 15.38 -2.33
CA PRO A 14 12.58 15.42 -2.26
C PRO A 14 13.16 14.69 -1.05
N ILE A 15 12.38 14.52 0.03
CA ILE A 15 12.86 13.94 1.30
C ILE A 15 12.48 12.47 1.50
N SER A 16 11.57 11.88 0.67
CA SER A 16 11.14 10.50 0.84
C SER A 16 12.22 9.49 0.41
N GLY A 17 12.31 8.36 1.14
CA GLY A 17 13.12 7.19 0.77
C GLY A 17 14.64 7.32 0.94
N VAL A 18 15.35 6.29 0.51
CA VAL A 18 16.82 6.17 0.60
C VAL A 18 17.43 6.48 -0.78
N GLY A 19 18.44 7.34 -0.82
CA GLY A 19 19.21 7.66 -2.03
C GLY A 19 18.91 9.05 -2.64
N SER A 20 19.77 9.48 -3.57
CA SER A 20 19.66 10.79 -4.22
C SER A 20 18.66 10.76 -5.36
N LYS A 21 17.63 11.60 -5.29
CA LYS A 21 16.62 11.78 -6.37
C LYS A 21 17.06 12.78 -7.44
N ARG A 22 18.29 13.30 -7.36
CA ARG A 22 18.80 14.32 -8.30
C ARG A 22 18.79 13.87 -9.76
N LYS A 23 18.86 12.56 -10.01
CA LYS A 23 18.85 12.00 -11.37
C LYS A 23 17.43 11.84 -11.96
N ILE A 24 16.40 11.65 -11.13
CA ILE A 24 15.05 11.34 -11.59
C ILE A 24 14.47 12.45 -12.47
N PRO A 25 14.50 13.75 -12.10
CA PRO A 25 14.03 14.83 -12.97
C PRO A 25 14.66 14.78 -14.35
N ARG A 26 15.99 14.58 -14.41
CA ARG A 26 16.71 14.48 -15.68
C ARG A 26 16.25 13.27 -16.51
N MET A 27 16.12 12.10 -15.91
CA MET A 27 15.65 10.88 -16.61
C MET A 27 14.24 11.05 -17.17
N ILE A 28 13.32 11.66 -16.41
CA ILE A 28 11.96 11.95 -16.89
C ILE A 28 12.01 12.98 -18.03
N THR A 29 12.84 14.01 -17.93
CA THR A 29 13.00 15.03 -18.98
C THR A 29 13.54 14.42 -20.28
N GLU A 30 14.55 13.55 -20.17
CA GLU A 30 15.13 12.85 -21.33
C GLU A 30 14.04 11.97 -22.02
N MET A 31 13.30 11.18 -21.23
CA MET A 31 12.18 10.35 -21.73
C MET A 31 11.09 11.21 -22.41
N CYS A 32 10.66 12.30 -21.77
CA CYS A 32 9.63 13.17 -22.35
C CYS A 32 10.08 13.84 -23.65
N SER A 33 11.37 14.21 -23.75
CA SER A 33 11.93 14.77 -24.97
C SER A 33 11.91 13.77 -26.13
N GLU A 34 12.26 12.50 -25.84
CA GLU A 34 12.22 11.42 -26.85
C GLU A 34 10.79 11.08 -27.32
N GLN A 35 9.80 11.23 -26.42
CA GLN A 35 8.40 10.89 -26.70
C GLN A 35 7.55 12.11 -27.13
N ASN A 36 8.18 13.27 -27.31
CA ASN A 36 7.49 14.52 -27.66
C ASN A 36 6.32 14.86 -26.71
N CYS A 37 6.55 14.72 -25.39
CA CYS A 37 5.58 15.06 -24.35
C CYS A 37 5.86 16.43 -23.75
N GLN A 38 4.81 17.10 -23.27
CA GLN A 38 4.96 18.30 -22.44
C GLN A 38 5.13 17.88 -20.98
N LEU A 39 6.22 18.31 -20.31
CA LEU A 39 6.56 17.94 -18.95
C LEU A 39 6.49 19.15 -18.01
N THR A 40 5.79 18.98 -16.89
CA THR A 40 5.86 19.86 -15.72
C THR A 40 6.42 19.08 -14.54
N ILE A 41 7.37 19.65 -13.79
CA ILE A 41 7.93 19.02 -12.58
C ILE A 41 7.64 19.92 -11.38
N SER A 42 7.04 19.35 -10.33
CA SER A 42 6.79 20.00 -9.05
C SER A 42 7.39 19.23 -7.91
N PHE A 43 7.87 19.94 -6.88
CA PHE A 43 8.42 19.33 -5.66
C PHE A 43 7.46 19.58 -4.51
N THR A 44 7.26 18.55 -3.67
CA THR A 44 6.48 18.70 -2.44
C THR A 44 7.32 19.36 -1.35
N GLU A 45 6.68 20.16 -0.51
CA GLU A 45 7.32 20.92 0.57
C GLU A 45 6.83 20.48 1.96
N TYR A 46 5.58 19.97 2.05
CA TYR A 46 4.93 19.56 3.29
C TYR A 46 3.96 18.40 3.05
N VAL A 47 3.45 17.82 4.13
CA VAL A 47 2.44 16.74 4.08
C VAL A 47 1.13 17.31 3.52
N GLY A 48 0.53 16.62 2.54
CA GLY A 48 -0.67 17.07 1.83
C GLY A 48 -0.37 17.86 0.53
N HIS A 49 0.86 18.40 0.36
CA HIS A 49 1.20 19.21 -0.81
C HIS A 49 1.12 18.42 -2.13
N ALA A 50 1.39 17.10 -2.11
CA ALA A 50 1.25 16.28 -3.31
C ALA A 50 -0.21 16.22 -3.79
N SER A 51 -1.19 16.20 -2.89
CA SER A 51 -2.61 16.27 -3.25
C SER A 51 -2.97 17.62 -3.91
N GLU A 52 -2.49 18.75 -3.35
CA GLU A 52 -2.74 20.09 -3.89
C GLU A 52 -2.15 20.24 -5.29
N LEU A 53 -0.90 19.79 -5.48
CA LEU A 53 -0.22 19.77 -6.78
C LEU A 53 -0.95 18.89 -7.79
N THR A 54 -1.51 17.75 -7.34
CA THR A 54 -2.29 16.85 -8.19
C THR A 54 -3.58 17.51 -8.66
N VAL A 55 -4.34 18.13 -7.75
CA VAL A 55 -5.58 18.85 -8.11
C VAL A 55 -5.29 19.94 -9.13
N LYS A 56 -4.21 20.70 -8.93
CA LYS A 56 -3.77 21.72 -9.88
C LYS A 56 -3.42 21.13 -11.25
N ALA A 57 -2.62 20.05 -11.28
CA ALA A 57 -2.24 19.37 -12.52
C ALA A 57 -3.45 18.84 -13.30
N LEU A 58 -4.45 18.28 -12.60
CA LEU A 58 -5.71 17.83 -13.20
C LEU A 58 -6.49 18.99 -13.82
N ALA A 59 -6.58 20.14 -13.11
CA ALA A 59 -7.23 21.33 -13.62
C ALA A 59 -6.52 21.92 -14.84
N GLU A 60 -5.20 21.77 -14.93
CA GLU A 60 -4.37 22.16 -16.08
C GLU A 60 -4.45 21.16 -17.25
N GLY A 61 -5.17 20.04 -17.08
CA GLY A 61 -5.41 19.03 -18.11
C GLY A 61 -4.28 18.02 -18.29
N ALA A 62 -3.60 17.65 -17.20
CA ALA A 62 -2.59 16.57 -17.23
C ALA A 62 -3.20 15.25 -17.67
N ASP A 63 -2.58 14.58 -18.64
CA ASP A 63 -2.94 13.22 -19.08
C ASP A 63 -2.31 12.16 -18.17
N TYR A 64 -1.11 12.44 -17.67
CA TYR A 64 -0.37 11.56 -16.75
C TYR A 64 0.15 12.35 -15.55
N ILE A 65 0.01 11.78 -14.36
CA ILE A 65 0.60 12.31 -13.13
C ILE A 65 1.54 11.29 -12.55
N LEU A 66 2.82 11.65 -12.40
CA LEU A 66 3.87 10.77 -11.90
C LEU A 66 4.12 11.06 -10.43
N ALA A 67 3.81 10.08 -9.56
CA ALA A 67 4.13 10.14 -8.14
C ALA A 67 5.53 9.59 -7.89
N VAL A 68 6.46 10.47 -7.55
CA VAL A 68 7.87 10.10 -7.26
C VAL A 68 8.11 10.19 -5.76
N GLY A 69 7.96 9.06 -5.06
CA GLY A 69 8.03 9.07 -3.60
C GLY A 69 7.82 7.71 -2.96
N GLY A 70 7.60 7.72 -1.64
CA GLY A 70 7.14 6.56 -0.87
C GLY A 70 5.62 6.49 -0.83
N ASP A 71 5.10 5.56 -0.02
CA ASP A 71 3.67 5.26 0.10
C ASP A 71 2.82 6.52 0.38
N GLY A 72 3.23 7.38 1.31
CA GLY A 72 2.50 8.62 1.61
C GLY A 72 2.36 9.54 0.38
N THR A 73 3.43 9.76 -0.39
CA THR A 73 3.38 10.58 -1.61
C THR A 73 2.49 9.95 -2.67
N VAL A 74 2.61 8.62 -2.87
CA VAL A 74 1.77 7.88 -3.81
C VAL A 74 0.30 7.97 -3.41
N ASN A 75 -0.01 7.80 -2.13
CA ASN A 75 -1.38 7.90 -1.61
C ASN A 75 -1.97 9.30 -1.74
N GLU A 76 -1.20 10.35 -1.44
CA GLU A 76 -1.65 11.74 -1.61
C GLU A 76 -2.02 12.03 -3.08
N VAL A 77 -1.18 11.62 -4.03
CA VAL A 77 -1.43 11.77 -5.46
C VAL A 77 -2.64 10.92 -5.88
N ALA A 78 -2.64 9.64 -5.56
CA ALA A 78 -3.68 8.70 -5.96
C ALA A 78 -5.07 9.10 -5.44
N ARG A 79 -5.17 9.55 -4.17
CA ARG A 79 -6.44 10.04 -3.58
C ARG A 79 -7.03 11.22 -4.36
N ALA A 80 -6.19 12.15 -4.79
CA ALA A 80 -6.64 13.30 -5.58
C ALA A 80 -7.02 12.93 -7.03
N MET A 81 -6.58 11.75 -7.51
CA MET A 81 -6.87 11.26 -8.87
C MET A 81 -8.08 10.33 -8.95
N VAL A 82 -8.69 9.93 -7.84
CA VAL A 82 -9.87 9.05 -7.84
C VAL A 82 -10.96 9.64 -8.72
N HIS A 83 -11.50 8.82 -9.64
CA HIS A 83 -12.47 9.19 -10.67
C HIS A 83 -11.99 10.24 -11.68
N SER A 84 -10.71 10.56 -11.74
CA SER A 84 -10.15 11.38 -12.82
C SER A 84 -9.87 10.55 -14.07
N HIS A 85 -9.70 11.22 -15.21
CA HIS A 85 -9.30 10.61 -16.47
C HIS A 85 -7.78 10.47 -16.62
N ALA A 86 -7.01 11.14 -15.75
CA ALA A 86 -5.55 11.08 -15.80
C ALA A 86 -5.02 9.73 -15.31
N VAL A 87 -3.87 9.35 -15.81
CA VAL A 87 -3.22 8.07 -15.50
C VAL A 87 -2.11 8.27 -14.47
N LEU A 88 -2.16 7.54 -13.38
CA LEU A 88 -1.12 7.53 -12.35
C LEU A 88 0.09 6.72 -12.83
N GLY A 89 1.26 7.34 -12.83
CA GLY A 89 2.54 6.62 -12.91
C GLY A 89 3.24 6.65 -11.56
N ILE A 90 3.79 5.52 -11.11
CA ILE A 90 4.47 5.42 -9.81
C ILE A 90 5.96 5.19 -10.03
N ILE A 91 6.80 6.05 -9.43
CA ILE A 91 8.25 5.87 -9.34
C ILE A 91 8.58 5.66 -7.85
N PRO A 92 8.69 4.38 -7.41
CA PRO A 92 8.73 4.04 -6.00
C PRO A 92 10.07 4.42 -5.36
N LYS A 93 10.02 5.18 -4.26
CA LYS A 93 11.20 5.64 -3.49
C LYS A 93 11.04 5.46 -1.98
N GLY A 94 10.00 4.77 -1.55
CA GLY A 94 9.76 4.42 -0.15
C GLY A 94 10.46 3.13 0.27
N SER A 95 10.28 2.77 1.54
CA SER A 95 10.72 1.48 2.09
C SER A 95 9.67 0.37 1.91
N GLY A 96 8.38 0.71 1.97
CA GLY A 96 7.26 -0.23 1.82
C GLY A 96 6.87 -0.40 0.37
N ASN A 97 6.49 0.70 -0.28
CA ASN A 97 5.99 0.77 -1.65
C ASN A 97 4.85 -0.23 -1.92
N GLY A 98 3.86 -0.27 -1.00
CA GLY A 98 2.80 -1.27 -1.01
C GLY A 98 2.03 -1.32 -2.31
N LEU A 99 1.46 -0.19 -2.76
CA LEU A 99 0.70 -0.13 -4.00
C LEU A 99 1.58 -0.42 -5.23
N ALA A 100 2.83 0.07 -5.26
CA ALA A 100 3.73 -0.20 -6.38
C ALA A 100 4.09 -1.69 -6.48
N ARG A 101 4.28 -2.38 -5.34
CA ARG A 101 4.54 -3.82 -5.30
C ARG A 101 3.31 -4.64 -5.71
N GLU A 102 2.12 -4.24 -5.26
CA GLU A 102 0.87 -4.89 -5.67
C GLU A 102 0.65 -4.81 -7.17
N LEU A 103 0.97 -3.67 -7.77
CA LEU A 103 0.87 -3.43 -9.21
C LEU A 103 2.08 -3.94 -10.00
N HIS A 104 3.01 -4.67 -9.36
CA HIS A 104 4.25 -5.19 -9.96
C HIS A 104 5.13 -4.12 -10.63
N ILE A 105 5.01 -2.87 -10.20
CA ILE A 105 5.83 -1.77 -10.70
C ILE A 105 7.28 -2.00 -10.26
N PRO A 106 8.25 -1.93 -11.19
CA PRO A 106 9.65 -2.12 -10.86
C PRO A 106 10.15 -1.16 -9.78
N MET A 107 10.89 -1.69 -8.80
CA MET A 107 11.53 -0.87 -7.76
C MET A 107 12.75 -0.09 -8.27
N ASP A 108 13.26 -0.45 -9.44
CA ASP A 108 14.32 0.28 -10.16
C ASP A 108 13.75 1.52 -10.85
N GLU A 109 14.37 2.67 -10.65
CA GLU A 109 13.91 3.98 -11.13
C GLU A 109 13.77 4.02 -12.65
N LYS A 110 14.75 3.48 -13.37
CA LYS A 110 14.76 3.50 -14.82
C LYS A 110 13.65 2.65 -15.39
N ARG A 111 13.50 1.42 -14.86
CA ARG A 111 12.43 0.51 -15.29
C ARG A 111 11.04 1.08 -14.97
N ALA A 112 10.88 1.76 -13.83
CA ALA A 112 9.62 2.42 -13.48
C ALA A 112 9.31 3.60 -14.44
N ILE A 113 10.31 4.37 -14.85
CA ILE A 113 10.16 5.44 -15.85
C ILE A 113 9.85 4.85 -17.23
N ASP A 114 10.47 3.74 -17.61
CA ASP A 114 10.20 3.06 -18.88
C ASP A 114 8.73 2.64 -19.03
N LEU A 115 8.02 2.38 -17.92
CA LEU A 115 6.58 2.08 -17.95
C LEU A 115 5.73 3.24 -18.48
N ILE A 116 6.19 4.49 -18.35
CA ILE A 116 5.44 5.65 -18.86
C ILE A 116 5.26 5.55 -20.38
N VAL A 117 6.21 4.91 -21.05
CA VAL A 117 6.19 4.71 -22.50
C VAL A 117 5.65 3.34 -22.91
N LYS A 118 6.03 2.30 -22.17
CA LYS A 118 5.80 0.89 -22.53
C LYS A 118 4.72 0.22 -21.72
N GLY A 119 4.24 0.86 -20.64
CA GLY A 119 3.28 0.28 -19.73
C GLY A 119 1.87 0.20 -20.30
N HIS A 120 1.07 -0.63 -19.66
CA HIS A 120 -0.36 -0.80 -19.89
C HIS A 120 -1.15 0.08 -18.92
N ILE A 121 -2.27 0.65 -19.37
CA ILE A 121 -3.18 1.38 -18.48
C ILE A 121 -4.17 0.40 -17.89
N SER A 122 -4.03 0.14 -16.60
CA SER A 122 -4.97 -0.66 -15.82
C SER A 122 -5.93 0.25 -15.06
N THR A 123 -7.16 -0.21 -14.84
CA THR A 123 -8.11 0.46 -13.96
C THR A 123 -8.24 -0.37 -12.70
N ILE A 124 -7.93 0.22 -11.56
CA ILE A 124 -7.97 -0.44 -10.25
C ILE A 124 -9.09 0.10 -9.38
N ASP A 125 -9.45 -0.68 -8.39
CA ASP A 125 -10.39 -0.32 -7.35
C ASP A 125 -9.67 0.45 -6.23
N CYS A 126 -10.41 1.16 -5.40
CA CYS A 126 -9.96 1.63 -4.10
C CYS A 126 -11.05 1.38 -3.06
N CYS A 127 -10.74 1.61 -1.80
CA CYS A 127 -11.72 1.55 -0.73
C CYS A 127 -11.81 2.91 -0.03
N GLN A 128 -12.93 3.12 0.65
CA GLN A 128 -13.15 4.29 1.49
C GLN A 128 -13.52 3.85 2.90
N ALA A 129 -12.78 4.30 3.90
CA ALA A 129 -13.10 4.16 5.31
C ALA A 129 -13.60 5.50 5.84
N ASN A 130 -14.89 5.57 6.18
CA ASN A 130 -15.63 6.80 6.46
C ASN A 130 -15.47 7.82 5.31
N ASP A 131 -14.69 8.88 5.52
CA ASP A 131 -14.42 9.96 4.55
C ASP A 131 -13.06 9.83 3.85
N ARG A 132 -12.27 8.79 4.14
CA ARG A 132 -10.88 8.66 3.68
C ARG A 132 -10.69 7.48 2.74
N VAL A 133 -10.09 7.74 1.59
CA VAL A 133 -9.75 6.71 0.59
C VAL A 133 -8.43 6.03 0.93
N PHE A 134 -8.35 4.72 0.67
CA PHE A 134 -7.13 3.92 0.74
C PHE A 134 -7.06 2.93 -0.44
N PHE A 135 -5.86 2.46 -0.76
CA PHE A 135 -5.62 1.64 -1.95
C PHE A 135 -5.17 0.22 -1.62
N CYS A 136 -4.49 0.03 -0.51
CA CYS A 136 -3.97 -1.28 -0.12
C CYS A 136 -4.78 -1.88 1.03
N THR A 137 -4.63 -1.36 2.23
CA THR A 137 -5.20 -1.97 3.42
C THR A 137 -5.68 -0.93 4.43
N CYS A 138 -6.75 -1.26 5.13
CA CYS A 138 -7.24 -0.55 6.31
C CYS A 138 -7.39 -1.55 7.44
N GLY A 139 -7.05 -1.20 8.66
CA GLY A 139 -7.20 -2.14 9.77
C GLY A 139 -7.34 -1.48 11.13
N VAL A 140 -7.91 -2.24 12.05
CA VAL A 140 -8.03 -1.91 13.46
C VAL A 140 -7.44 -3.02 14.31
N GLY A 141 -6.96 -2.68 15.48
CA GLY A 141 -6.34 -3.64 16.36
C GLY A 141 -4.83 -3.54 16.34
N PHE A 142 -4.17 -4.65 16.39
CA PHE A 142 -2.71 -4.72 16.53
C PHE A 142 -1.95 -4.05 15.39
N ASP A 143 -2.39 -4.19 14.15
CA ASP A 143 -1.76 -3.55 12.99
C ASP A 143 -1.84 -2.02 13.04
N ALA A 144 -2.96 -1.48 13.54
CA ALA A 144 -3.13 -0.05 13.78
C ALA A 144 -2.22 0.44 14.92
N ALA A 145 -2.08 -0.32 16.01
CA ALA A 145 -1.18 -0.02 17.12
C ALA A 145 0.28 0.00 16.66
N VAL A 146 0.69 -0.99 15.86
CA VAL A 146 2.01 -1.06 15.22
C VAL A 146 2.24 0.16 14.32
N SER A 147 1.26 0.54 13.48
CA SER A 147 1.37 1.72 12.60
C SER A 147 1.57 3.01 13.40
N GLN A 148 0.87 3.18 14.52
CA GLN A 148 1.02 4.33 15.40
C GLN A 148 2.43 4.42 16.00
N LYS A 149 2.97 3.29 16.48
CA LYS A 149 4.32 3.24 17.05
C LYS A 149 5.39 3.64 16.03
N PHE A 150 5.20 3.22 14.77
CA PHE A 150 6.11 3.56 13.68
C PHE A 150 6.02 5.00 13.20
N ALA A 151 4.86 5.63 13.24
CA ALA A 151 4.68 7.02 12.81
C ALA A 151 5.53 7.99 13.64
N GLY A 152 5.84 7.65 14.89
CA GLY A 152 6.69 8.45 15.79
C GLY A 152 8.20 8.26 15.63
N GLU A 153 8.67 7.27 14.85
CA GLU A 153 10.09 6.92 14.84
C GLU A 153 10.89 7.56 13.70
N LYS A 154 12.02 8.18 14.06
CA LYS A 154 12.98 8.79 13.10
C LYS A 154 13.86 7.76 12.36
N ARG A 155 14.02 6.54 12.90
CA ARG A 155 14.85 5.48 12.31
C ARG A 155 13.97 4.41 11.68
N ARG A 156 13.98 4.31 10.36
CA ARG A 156 13.30 3.28 9.58
C ARG A 156 14.29 2.15 9.27
N GLY A 157 13.98 0.93 9.74
CA GLY A 157 14.77 -0.26 9.45
C GLY A 157 14.08 -1.54 9.91
N SER A 158 14.33 -2.65 9.21
CA SER A 158 13.65 -3.92 9.46
C SER A 158 13.85 -4.50 10.87
N LEU A 159 14.98 -4.21 11.54
CA LEU A 159 15.22 -4.64 12.92
C LEU A 159 14.44 -3.82 13.94
N THR A 160 14.33 -2.50 13.73
CA THR A 160 13.50 -1.62 14.55
C THR A 160 12.04 -2.03 14.42
N TYR A 161 11.60 -2.34 13.20
CA TYR A 161 10.26 -2.87 12.93
C TYR A 161 9.97 -4.14 13.75
N LEU A 162 10.83 -5.15 13.66
CA LEU A 162 10.64 -6.43 14.36
C LEU A 162 10.60 -6.25 15.89
N LYS A 163 11.53 -5.45 16.45
CA LYS A 163 11.57 -5.17 17.89
C LYS A 163 10.27 -4.52 18.36
N ASN A 164 9.82 -3.46 17.69
CA ASN A 164 8.62 -2.73 18.08
C ASN A 164 7.35 -3.57 17.95
N THR A 165 7.28 -4.40 16.91
CA THR A 165 6.18 -5.35 16.72
C THR A 165 6.11 -6.37 17.86
N ILE A 166 7.25 -6.87 18.35
CA ILE A 166 7.29 -7.80 19.49
C ILE A 166 6.92 -7.09 20.79
N GLU A 167 7.44 -5.89 21.04
CA GLU A 167 7.09 -5.10 22.23
C GLU A 167 5.59 -4.79 22.26
N GLU A 168 5.02 -4.35 21.13
CA GLU A 168 3.59 -4.08 21.02
C GLU A 168 2.74 -5.33 21.23
N TYR A 169 3.19 -6.49 20.71
CA TYR A 169 2.49 -7.77 20.95
C TYR A 169 2.35 -8.10 22.43
N LEU A 170 3.38 -7.84 23.24
CA LEU A 170 3.36 -8.16 24.67
C LEU A 170 2.40 -7.27 25.47
N GLU A 171 2.12 -6.06 24.99
CA GLU A 171 1.26 -5.07 25.65
C GLU A 171 -0.18 -5.10 25.10
N TYR A 172 -0.38 -5.51 23.86
CA TYR A 172 -1.66 -5.46 23.16
C TYR A 172 -2.67 -6.49 23.68
N LYS A 173 -3.91 -6.02 23.88
CA LYS A 173 -5.02 -6.88 24.32
C LYS A 173 -6.07 -6.98 23.21
N PRO A 174 -6.40 -8.21 22.76
CA PRO A 174 -7.45 -8.42 21.76
C PRO A 174 -8.80 -7.85 22.22
N GLU A 175 -9.49 -7.18 21.30
CA GLU A 175 -10.79 -6.56 21.52
C GLU A 175 -11.94 -7.38 20.90
N VAL A 176 -13.17 -7.09 21.32
CA VAL A 176 -14.38 -7.64 20.71
C VAL A 176 -14.89 -6.64 19.70
N TYR A 177 -15.07 -7.08 18.47
CA TYR A 177 -15.62 -6.31 17.35
C TYR A 177 -16.96 -6.90 16.93
N GLU A 178 -17.95 -6.04 16.71
CA GLU A 178 -19.17 -6.37 16.01
C GLU A 178 -19.01 -5.91 14.57
N LEU A 179 -19.11 -6.86 13.63
CA LEU A 179 -18.86 -6.61 12.22
C LEU A 179 -20.15 -6.87 11.44
N LEU A 180 -20.54 -5.92 10.60
CA LEU A 180 -21.54 -6.14 9.57
C LEU A 180 -20.81 -6.23 8.24
N VAL A 181 -20.74 -7.45 7.68
CA VAL A 181 -20.04 -7.78 6.43
C VAL A 181 -21.11 -7.96 5.36
N ASP A 182 -21.25 -6.98 4.47
CA ASP A 182 -22.41 -6.81 3.60
C ASP A 182 -23.71 -6.89 4.44
N GLU A 183 -24.46 -7.98 4.35
CA GLU A 183 -25.70 -8.18 5.13
C GLU A 183 -25.53 -9.14 6.33
N GLN A 184 -24.34 -9.68 6.55
CA GLN A 184 -24.05 -10.66 7.60
C GLN A 184 -23.46 -10.00 8.84
N ALA A 185 -24.15 -10.08 9.97
CA ALA A 185 -23.65 -9.66 11.26
C ALA A 185 -22.85 -10.79 11.93
N ILE A 186 -21.64 -10.49 12.37
CA ILE A 186 -20.76 -11.38 13.12
C ILE A 186 -20.15 -10.65 14.30
N GLN A 187 -19.91 -11.38 15.39
CA GLN A 187 -19.17 -10.85 16.55
C GLN A 187 -17.91 -11.69 16.76
N GLU A 188 -16.78 -11.04 16.83
CA GLU A 188 -15.47 -11.70 16.94
C GLU A 188 -14.58 -11.04 17.98
N LYS A 189 -13.95 -11.84 18.82
CA LYS A 189 -12.79 -11.38 19.59
C LYS A 189 -11.57 -11.50 18.71
N ALA A 190 -10.98 -10.37 18.31
CA ALA A 190 -9.88 -10.36 17.35
C ALA A 190 -8.65 -9.63 17.89
N PHE A 191 -7.50 -10.07 17.45
CA PHE A 191 -6.21 -9.43 17.62
C PHE A 191 -6.04 -8.29 16.61
N LEU A 192 -6.51 -8.51 15.37
CA LEU A 192 -6.67 -7.49 14.34
C LEU A 192 -7.84 -7.82 13.42
N VAL A 193 -8.38 -6.78 12.79
CA VAL A 193 -9.35 -6.86 11.69
C VAL A 193 -8.82 -5.97 10.57
N ALA A 194 -8.47 -6.58 9.44
CA ALA A 194 -7.95 -5.89 8.27
C ALA A 194 -8.90 -6.02 7.07
N CYS A 195 -9.21 -4.91 6.42
CA CYS A 195 -9.90 -4.84 5.14
C CYS A 195 -8.87 -4.53 4.06
N ALA A 196 -8.71 -5.42 3.10
CA ALA A 196 -7.63 -5.39 2.12
C ALA A 196 -8.20 -5.32 0.70
N ASN A 197 -7.83 -4.28 -0.04
CA ASN A 197 -8.03 -4.16 -1.48
C ASN A 197 -6.82 -4.75 -2.25
N ALA A 198 -5.64 -4.69 -1.62
CA ALA A 198 -4.39 -5.26 -2.10
C ALA A 198 -3.94 -6.43 -1.22
N SER A 199 -3.13 -7.33 -1.76
CA SER A 199 -2.74 -8.56 -1.06
C SER A 199 -1.83 -8.35 0.15
N GLN A 200 -1.15 -7.21 0.25
CA GLN A 200 -0.06 -6.99 1.20
C GLN A 200 -0.07 -5.61 1.86
N TYR A 201 0.52 -5.53 3.07
CA TYR A 201 0.86 -4.25 3.70
C TYR A 201 2.04 -3.52 3.02
N GLY A 202 2.78 -4.21 2.17
CA GLY A 202 4.08 -3.83 1.61
C GLY A 202 5.19 -4.76 2.08
N ASN A 203 6.39 -4.65 1.49
CA ASN A 203 7.55 -5.50 1.81
C ASN A 203 7.26 -7.01 1.82
N ASN A 204 6.33 -7.47 0.97
CA ASN A 204 5.89 -8.87 0.87
C ASN A 204 5.24 -9.43 2.17
N ALA A 205 4.63 -8.57 2.99
CA ALA A 205 3.82 -8.98 4.13
C ALA A 205 2.35 -9.16 3.70
N PHE A 206 1.99 -10.38 3.29
CA PHE A 206 0.72 -10.71 2.65
C PHE A 206 -0.37 -11.03 3.68
N ILE A 207 -1.21 -10.05 4.00
CA ILE A 207 -2.33 -10.21 4.95
C ILE A 207 -3.58 -10.79 4.28
N ALA A 208 -3.73 -10.59 2.98
CA ALA A 208 -4.84 -11.08 2.16
C ALA A 208 -4.29 -11.66 0.85
N PRO A 209 -3.68 -12.88 0.87
CA PRO A 209 -2.95 -13.43 -0.28
C PRO A 209 -3.73 -13.53 -1.59
N HIS A 210 -5.06 -13.56 -1.51
CA HIS A 210 -5.99 -13.71 -2.64
C HIS A 210 -6.74 -12.43 -3.00
N ALA A 211 -6.41 -11.30 -2.36
CA ALA A 211 -6.99 -10.03 -2.73
C ALA A 211 -6.62 -9.65 -4.16
N ASN A 212 -7.60 -9.08 -4.87
CA ASN A 212 -7.45 -8.65 -6.26
C ASN A 212 -7.96 -7.22 -6.39
N ILE A 213 -7.06 -6.31 -6.65
CA ILE A 213 -7.29 -4.87 -6.74
C ILE A 213 -8.23 -4.44 -7.90
N GLN A 214 -8.82 -5.41 -8.63
CA GLN A 214 -9.68 -5.16 -9.81
C GLN A 214 -10.99 -5.96 -9.79
N ASP A 215 -11.32 -6.72 -8.71
CA ASP A 215 -12.49 -7.60 -8.67
C ASP A 215 -13.74 -6.96 -8.05
N GLY A 216 -13.66 -5.71 -7.62
CA GLY A 216 -14.76 -4.98 -7.00
C GLY A 216 -15.12 -5.47 -5.60
N GLN A 217 -14.21 -6.17 -4.92
CA GLN A 217 -14.38 -6.68 -3.56
C GLN A 217 -13.14 -6.42 -2.72
N MET A 218 -13.30 -6.29 -1.42
CA MET A 218 -12.20 -6.31 -0.47
C MET A 218 -12.15 -7.65 0.26
N ASP A 219 -10.96 -8.06 0.66
CA ASP A 219 -10.75 -9.22 1.52
C ASP A 219 -10.70 -8.78 2.98
N LEU A 220 -11.66 -9.23 3.77
CA LEU A 220 -11.68 -9.05 5.22
C LEU A 220 -10.85 -10.19 5.84
N THR A 221 -9.80 -9.84 6.56
CA THR A 221 -8.97 -10.79 7.33
C THR A 221 -9.11 -10.51 8.82
N ILE A 222 -9.51 -11.51 9.58
CA ILE A 222 -9.66 -11.46 11.03
C ILE A 222 -8.66 -12.41 11.66
N LEU A 223 -7.74 -11.88 12.47
CA LEU A 223 -6.81 -12.69 13.28
C LEU A 223 -7.36 -12.83 14.69
N SER A 224 -7.72 -14.05 15.06
CA SER A 224 -8.14 -14.40 16.43
C SER A 224 -6.97 -14.28 17.43
N PRO A 225 -7.23 -14.18 18.74
CA PRO A 225 -6.17 -14.22 19.75
C PRO A 225 -5.31 -15.47 19.61
N PHE A 226 -4.00 -15.31 19.78
CA PHE A 226 -3.02 -16.36 19.62
C PHE A 226 -1.96 -16.29 20.75
N THR A 227 -1.13 -17.31 20.85
CA THR A 227 -0.09 -17.44 21.88
C THR A 227 1.30 -17.11 21.33
N PRO A 228 2.32 -16.88 22.15
CA PRO A 228 3.69 -16.68 21.68
C PRO A 228 4.22 -17.81 20.78
N LEU A 229 3.71 -19.05 20.94
CA LEU A 229 4.09 -20.18 20.08
C LEU A 229 3.58 -20.05 18.65
N ASP A 230 2.52 -19.29 18.44
CA ASP A 230 1.92 -19.06 17.11
C ASP A 230 2.65 -17.96 16.31
N ILE A 231 3.51 -17.14 16.96
CA ILE A 231 4.17 -15.98 16.32
C ILE A 231 5.02 -16.41 15.13
N ALA A 232 5.88 -17.40 15.30
CA ALA A 232 6.79 -17.85 14.25
C ALA A 232 6.03 -18.45 13.04
N PRO A 233 5.06 -19.36 13.23
CA PRO A 233 4.21 -19.83 12.13
C PRO A 233 3.46 -18.69 11.41
N LEU A 234 2.82 -17.77 12.15
CA LEU A 234 2.11 -16.64 11.58
C LEU A 234 3.03 -15.72 10.76
N ALA A 235 4.23 -15.41 11.28
CA ALA A 235 5.21 -14.61 10.56
C ALA A 235 5.67 -15.30 9.27
N ILE A 236 5.99 -16.58 9.30
CA ILE A 236 6.38 -17.34 8.11
C ILE A 236 5.24 -17.31 7.08
N GLN A 237 4.02 -17.62 7.50
CA GLN A 237 2.86 -17.66 6.61
C GLN A 237 2.53 -16.28 6.01
N LEU A 238 2.70 -15.19 6.78
CA LEU A 238 2.53 -13.83 6.30
C LEU A 238 3.47 -13.50 5.13
N PHE A 239 4.75 -13.92 5.22
CA PHE A 239 5.74 -13.65 4.18
C PHE A 239 5.77 -14.69 3.04
N THR A 240 5.11 -15.83 3.21
CA THR A 240 5.02 -16.88 2.19
C THR A 240 3.67 -16.96 1.48
N ARG A 241 2.80 -15.94 1.63
CA ARG A 241 1.43 -15.91 1.06
C ARG A 241 0.54 -17.07 1.51
N GLN A 242 0.68 -17.54 2.78
CA GLN A 242 -0.07 -18.69 3.31
C GLN A 242 -0.79 -18.36 4.61
N ILE A 243 -0.96 -17.07 4.93
CA ILE A 243 -1.56 -16.63 6.20
C ILE A 243 -3.01 -17.13 6.35
N ASP A 244 -3.74 -17.22 5.24
CA ASP A 244 -5.11 -17.73 5.14
C ASP A 244 -5.25 -19.22 5.53
N ARG A 245 -4.15 -19.99 5.51
CA ARG A 245 -4.13 -21.40 5.95
C ARG A 245 -4.01 -21.55 7.46
N ASN A 246 -3.76 -20.47 8.19
CA ASN A 246 -3.65 -20.52 9.64
C ASN A 246 -5.03 -20.64 10.29
N SER A 247 -5.18 -21.55 11.25
CA SER A 247 -6.45 -21.79 11.96
C SER A 247 -6.93 -20.60 12.81
N LYS A 248 -6.06 -19.61 13.07
CA LYS A 248 -6.38 -18.36 13.77
C LYS A 248 -6.89 -17.28 12.83
N ILE A 249 -6.82 -17.48 11.52
CA ILE A 249 -7.23 -16.54 10.49
C ILE A 249 -8.61 -16.95 9.95
N LYS A 250 -9.49 -15.96 9.84
CA LYS A 250 -10.73 -16.04 9.07
C LYS A 250 -10.67 -15.03 7.94
N THR A 251 -11.03 -15.44 6.73
CA THR A 251 -11.07 -14.57 5.55
C THR A 251 -12.46 -14.58 4.93
N MET A 252 -12.90 -13.42 4.45
CA MET A 252 -14.19 -13.24 3.78
C MET A 252 -14.04 -12.16 2.72
N LYS A 253 -14.75 -12.28 1.59
CA LYS A 253 -14.87 -11.19 0.61
C LYS A 253 -16.10 -10.34 0.93
N ALA A 254 -15.97 -9.03 0.74
CA ALA A 254 -17.05 -8.07 1.00
C ALA A 254 -16.97 -6.85 0.07
N ARG A 255 -18.10 -6.18 -0.11
CA ARG A 255 -18.17 -4.86 -0.74
C ARG A 255 -18.29 -3.74 0.29
N GLN A 256 -18.87 -4.07 1.43
CA GLN A 256 -19.02 -3.15 2.55
C GLN A 256 -18.76 -3.88 3.87
N VAL A 257 -18.02 -3.23 4.76
CA VAL A 257 -17.79 -3.70 6.12
C VAL A 257 -18.06 -2.55 7.08
N VAL A 258 -18.91 -2.78 8.08
CA VAL A 258 -19.05 -1.85 9.22
C VAL A 258 -18.43 -2.51 10.44
N ILE A 259 -17.47 -1.83 11.05
CA ILE A 259 -16.79 -2.27 12.26
C ILE A 259 -17.34 -1.45 13.43
N HIS A 260 -17.89 -2.11 14.45
CA HIS A 260 -18.20 -1.50 15.74
C HIS A 260 -17.23 -2.02 16.79
N ARG A 261 -16.65 -1.11 17.55
CA ARG A 261 -15.77 -1.38 18.72
C ARG A 261 -16.25 -0.59 19.92
N GLN A 262 -15.78 -0.96 21.12
CA GLN A 262 -16.28 -0.38 22.38
C GLN A 262 -15.99 1.11 22.52
N SER A 263 -14.88 1.61 21.97
CA SER A 263 -14.46 3.01 22.11
C SER A 263 -13.74 3.50 20.84
N PRO A 264 -13.70 4.83 20.60
CA PRO A 264 -12.82 5.42 19.60
C PRO A 264 -11.36 5.01 19.83
N GLY A 265 -10.59 4.91 18.76
CA GLY A 265 -9.19 4.52 18.84
C GLY A 265 -8.48 4.64 17.49
N ILE A 266 -7.29 4.08 17.37
CA ILE A 266 -6.52 4.11 16.15
C ILE A 266 -7.05 3.09 15.15
N MET A 267 -7.09 3.48 13.88
CA MET A 267 -7.07 2.61 12.71
C MET A 267 -5.89 3.01 11.83
N HIS A 268 -5.48 2.16 10.91
CA HIS A 268 -4.54 2.57 9.87
C HIS A 268 -5.20 2.56 8.48
N LEU A 269 -4.71 3.43 7.60
CA LEU A 269 -5.04 3.47 6.18
C LEU A 269 -3.72 3.43 5.40
N ASP A 270 -3.45 2.35 4.68
CA ASP A 270 -2.19 2.13 3.96
C ASP A 270 -0.94 2.33 4.84
N GLY A 271 -1.03 1.92 6.11
CA GLY A 271 0.03 2.05 7.11
C GLY A 271 0.10 3.43 7.81
N GLU A 272 -0.75 4.39 7.46
CA GLU A 272 -0.85 5.69 8.16
C GLU A 272 -1.87 5.59 9.32
N PRO A 273 -1.46 5.82 10.58
CA PRO A 273 -2.37 5.78 11.72
C PRO A 273 -3.27 7.01 11.73
N VAL A 274 -4.55 6.79 11.96
CA VAL A 274 -5.57 7.83 12.07
C VAL A 274 -6.51 7.52 13.22
N MET A 275 -7.00 8.56 13.91
CA MET A 275 -8.06 8.41 14.88
C MET A 275 -9.39 8.13 14.19
N ALA A 276 -10.13 7.15 14.68
CA ALA A 276 -11.45 6.80 14.20
C ALA A 276 -12.43 6.59 15.37
N ASP A 277 -13.70 6.82 15.09
CA ASP A 277 -14.77 6.59 16.06
C ASP A 277 -14.97 5.10 16.35
N SER A 278 -15.89 4.81 17.27
CA SER A 278 -16.29 3.43 17.57
C SER A 278 -17.01 2.73 16.42
N ARG A 279 -17.57 3.48 15.46
CA ARG A 279 -18.16 2.97 14.22
C ARG A 279 -17.32 3.40 13.03
N ILE A 280 -16.83 2.42 12.28
CA ILE A 280 -16.05 2.63 11.05
C ILE A 280 -16.80 1.95 9.91
N GLU A 281 -17.12 2.67 8.87
CA GLU A 281 -17.76 2.15 7.68
C GLU A 281 -16.74 2.11 6.53
N ILE A 282 -16.55 0.93 5.94
CA ILE A 282 -15.59 0.69 4.86
C ILE A 282 -16.37 0.23 3.64
N LYS A 283 -16.15 0.90 2.50
CA LYS A 283 -16.82 0.61 1.23
C LYS A 283 -15.83 0.44 0.11
N MET A 284 -16.10 -0.49 -0.77
CA MET A 284 -15.41 -0.64 -2.04
C MET A 284 -15.86 0.44 -3.03
N ILE A 285 -14.91 1.02 -3.74
CA ILE A 285 -15.12 1.95 -4.87
C ILE A 285 -14.50 1.30 -6.11
N PRO A 286 -15.27 0.56 -6.90
CA PRO A 286 -14.73 -0.18 -8.01
C PRO A 286 -14.30 0.74 -9.16
N ARG A 287 -13.26 0.34 -9.91
CA ARG A 287 -12.79 0.98 -11.14
C ARG A 287 -12.56 2.48 -10.99
N SER A 288 -11.87 2.88 -9.94
CA SER A 288 -11.80 4.27 -9.47
C SER A 288 -10.52 5.01 -9.84
N LEU A 289 -9.45 4.29 -10.25
CA LEU A 289 -8.15 4.88 -10.55
C LEU A 289 -7.51 4.22 -11.78
N HIS A 290 -7.07 5.03 -12.73
CA HIS A 290 -6.24 4.59 -13.85
C HIS A 290 -4.77 4.63 -13.47
N VAL A 291 -4.03 3.54 -13.71
CA VAL A 291 -2.63 3.43 -13.32
C VAL A 291 -1.79 2.71 -14.37
N LEU A 292 -0.53 3.10 -14.52
CA LEU A 292 0.43 2.41 -15.39
C LEU A 292 0.95 1.13 -14.72
N THR A 293 0.83 0.01 -15.42
CA THR A 293 1.30 -1.31 -14.99
C THR A 293 2.14 -1.98 -16.08
N PRO A 294 3.00 -2.96 -15.74
CA PRO A 294 3.65 -3.82 -16.74
C PRO A 294 2.62 -4.58 -17.57
N GLU A 295 2.93 -4.87 -18.85
CA GLU A 295 2.01 -5.59 -19.76
C GLU A 295 1.76 -7.04 -19.36
N GLU A 296 2.71 -7.69 -18.70
CA GLU A 296 2.57 -9.08 -18.24
C GLU A 296 3.19 -9.28 -16.84
N VAL A 297 2.39 -9.85 -15.97
CA VAL A 297 2.86 -10.44 -14.71
C VAL A 297 3.06 -11.93 -14.94
N SER A 298 4.28 -12.33 -15.33
CA SER A 298 4.63 -13.74 -15.41
C SER A 298 4.81 -14.33 -14.02
N PHE A 299 3.88 -15.17 -13.58
CA PHE A 299 3.91 -15.89 -12.30
C PHE A 299 5.19 -16.70 -12.05
N THR A 300 5.91 -17.09 -13.09
CA THR A 300 7.15 -17.86 -13.00
C THR A 300 8.34 -17.09 -12.45
N ASN A 301 8.40 -15.79 -12.65
CA ASN A 301 9.49 -14.95 -12.12
C ASN A 301 9.30 -14.59 -10.64
N GLU A 302 8.06 -14.57 -10.13
CA GLU A 302 7.78 -14.25 -8.74
C GLU A 302 8.29 -15.31 -7.76
N VAL A 303 8.13 -16.60 -8.08
CA VAL A 303 8.54 -17.69 -7.19
C VAL A 303 10.07 -17.72 -7.04
N GLN A 304 10.82 -17.49 -8.11
CA GLN A 304 12.30 -17.44 -8.05
C GLN A 304 12.81 -16.20 -7.29
N HIS A 305 12.15 -15.05 -7.46
CA HIS A 305 12.52 -13.83 -6.72
C HIS A 305 12.20 -13.95 -5.23
N LEU A 306 11.06 -14.55 -4.89
CA LEU A 306 10.63 -14.79 -3.50
C LEU A 306 11.60 -15.74 -2.77
N PHE A 307 12.00 -16.84 -3.40
CA PHE A 307 13.01 -17.76 -2.83
C PHE A 307 14.36 -17.08 -2.64
N GLY A 308 14.78 -16.23 -3.58
CA GLY A 308 16.02 -15.48 -3.48
C GLY A 308 16.01 -14.44 -2.34
N GLU A 309 14.88 -13.73 -2.12
CA GLU A 309 14.76 -12.75 -1.03
C GLU A 309 14.62 -13.41 0.34
N VAL A 310 13.86 -14.49 0.46
CA VAL A 310 13.70 -15.25 1.71
C VAL A 310 15.02 -15.89 2.11
N THR A 311 15.74 -16.53 1.19
CA THR A 311 17.07 -17.10 1.49
C THR A 311 18.07 -16.01 1.84
N SER A 312 18.09 -14.88 1.15
CA SER A 312 18.98 -13.75 1.45
C SER A 312 18.65 -13.08 2.79
N PHE A 313 17.39 -13.08 3.22
CA PHE A 313 16.98 -12.59 4.53
C PHE A 313 17.49 -13.53 5.65
N PHE A 314 17.35 -14.83 5.48
CA PHE A 314 17.85 -15.82 6.44
C PHE A 314 19.38 -15.88 6.47
N ASP A 315 20.06 -15.88 5.33
CA ASP A 315 21.53 -15.94 5.24
C ASP A 315 22.21 -14.71 5.84
N ARG A 316 21.60 -13.52 5.75
CA ARG A 316 22.17 -12.30 6.32
C ARG A 316 21.95 -12.12 7.81
N LYS A 317 21.02 -12.85 8.44
CA LYS A 317 20.56 -12.52 9.81
C LYS A 317 20.62 -13.68 10.83
N ILE A 318 20.66 -14.93 10.42
CA ILE A 318 20.77 -16.07 11.34
C ILE A 318 22.11 -16.13 12.12
N PRO A 319 23.28 -15.71 11.60
CA PRO A 319 24.52 -15.75 12.38
C PRO A 319 24.53 -14.92 13.66
N TYR A 320 23.58 -13.99 13.82
CA TYR A 320 23.53 -13.06 14.97
C TYR A 320 22.47 -13.41 16.04
N ILE A 321 21.65 -14.44 15.83
CA ILE A 321 20.58 -14.82 16.78
C ILE A 321 21.05 -15.95 17.72
N PHE A 322 22.12 -16.67 17.38
CA PHE A 322 22.68 -17.78 18.16
C PHE A 322 24.11 -17.53 18.69
N LYS A 323 24.48 -16.26 18.92
CA LYS A 323 25.66 -15.91 19.69
C LYS A 323 25.31 -15.09 20.92
#